data_cd3d6167357217820481add92ca8c10c
#
_entry.id   cd3d6167357217820481add92ca8c10c
#
_cell.length_a   1.000
_cell.length_b   1.000
_cell.length_c   1.000
_cell.angle_alpha   90.00
_cell.angle_beta   90.00
_cell.angle_gamma   90.00
#
_symmetry.space_group_name_H-M   'P 1'
#
loop_
_entity.id
_entity.type
_entity.pdbx_description
1 polymer ?
#
loop_
_entity_poly.entity_id
_entity_poly.type
_entity_poly.pdbx_seq_one_letter_code
_entity_poly.pdbx_strand_id
1 'polypeptide(L)'
;MKELENPRIESKVNSFVEKGNELHDDKKYAQALEQYEKAWNILPEPKPEWQVANWISANIFSAYFDLGDYNEAKKWGEMTLQTRGSEIDTA
;
A
#
# COMPACT_ATOMS: atom_id res chain seq x y z
N MET A 1 15.12 -0.30 -3.64
CA MET A 1 14.07 0.38 -2.88
C MET A 1 14.65 1.05 -1.65
N LYS A 2 14.02 2.12 -1.21
CA LYS A 2 14.45 2.86 -0.04
C LYS A 2 13.61 2.51 1.16
N GLU A 3 14.22 2.55 2.33
CA GLU A 3 13.51 2.40 3.59
C GLU A 3 13.20 3.77 4.16
N LEU A 4 12.06 3.87 4.83
CA LEU A 4 11.70 5.12 5.52
C LEU A 4 12.66 5.33 6.68
N GLU A 5 13.31 6.49 6.69
CA GLU A 5 14.25 6.85 7.75
C GLU A 5 13.61 7.69 8.84
N ASN A 6 12.42 8.24 8.59
CA ASN A 6 11.72 9.06 9.57
C ASN A 6 10.85 8.15 10.45
N PRO A 7 11.25 7.92 11.73
CA PRO A 7 10.51 6.99 12.59
C PRO A 7 9.09 7.43 12.89
N ARG A 8 8.80 8.73 12.81
CA ARG A 8 7.44 9.24 13.04
C ARG A 8 6.53 8.84 11.90
N ILE A 9 7.00 8.98 10.66
CA ILE A 9 6.22 8.57 9.48
C ILE A 9 6.08 7.05 9.46
N GLU A 10 7.16 6.33 9.71
CA GLU A 10 7.14 4.88 9.74
C GLU A 10 6.12 4.36 10.76
N SER A 11 6.10 4.93 11.95
CA SER A 11 5.16 4.54 12.99
C SER A 11 3.71 4.75 12.55
N LYS A 12 3.42 5.88 11.90
CA LYS A 12 2.08 6.18 11.42
C LYS A 12 1.68 5.23 10.29
N VAL A 13 2.60 4.96 9.36
CA VAL A 13 2.33 4.02 8.27
C VAL A 13 1.98 2.65 8.84
N ASN A 14 2.79 2.16 9.75
CA ASN A 14 2.56 0.84 10.35
C ASN A 14 1.22 0.78 11.07
N SER A 15 0.87 1.84 11.79
CA SER A 15 -0.40 1.91 12.52
C SER A 15 -1.59 1.86 11.57
N PHE A 16 -1.55 2.63 10.49
CA PHE A 16 -2.63 2.64 9.50
C PHE A 16 -2.75 1.28 8.80
N VAL A 17 -1.63 0.67 8.45
CA VAL A 17 -1.65 -0.63 7.76
C VAL A 17 -2.19 -1.73 8.68
N GLU A 18 -1.77 -1.73 9.94
CA GLU A 18 -2.28 -2.71 10.91
C GLU A 18 -3.80 -2.57 11.08
N LYS A 19 -4.27 -1.35 11.18
CA LYS A 19 -5.71 -1.08 11.30
C LYS A 19 -6.43 -1.55 10.05
N GLY A 20 -5.87 -1.26 8.89
CA GLY A 20 -6.42 -1.72 7.62
C GLY A 20 -6.50 -3.23 7.55
N ASN A 21 -5.44 -3.92 8.00
CA ASN A 21 -5.41 -5.38 7.99
C ASN A 21 -6.49 -5.98 8.90
N GLU A 22 -6.71 -5.39 10.06
CA GLU A 22 -7.77 -5.84 10.97
C GLU A 22 -9.14 -5.72 10.29
N LEU A 23 -9.38 -4.58 9.65
CA LEU A 23 -10.64 -4.35 8.96
C LEU A 23 -10.81 -5.27 7.76
N HIS A 24 -9.71 -5.52 7.02
CA HIS A 24 -9.73 -6.43 5.90
C HIS A 24 -10.08 -7.85 6.34
N ASP A 25 -9.51 -8.29 7.45
CA ASP A 25 -9.80 -9.60 8.01
C ASP A 25 -11.26 -9.73 8.43
N ASP A 26 -11.86 -8.62 8.87
CA ASP A 26 -13.27 -8.56 9.23
C ASP A 26 -14.16 -8.37 8.00
N LYS A 27 -13.60 -8.38 6.81
CA LYS A 27 -14.30 -8.18 5.54
C LYS A 27 -14.92 -6.80 5.40
N LYS A 28 -14.38 -5.83 6.13
CA LYS A 28 -14.79 -4.43 6.03
C LYS A 28 -13.86 -3.73 5.05
N TYR A 29 -13.98 -4.09 3.78
CA TYR A 29 -12.99 -3.72 2.76
C TYR A 29 -12.94 -2.21 2.50
N ALA A 30 -14.08 -1.54 2.45
CA ALA A 30 -14.11 -0.10 2.22
C ALA A 30 -13.41 0.65 3.37
N GLN A 31 -13.63 0.22 4.60
CA GLN A 31 -12.99 0.82 5.77
C GLN A 31 -11.50 0.51 5.78
N ALA A 32 -11.13 -0.71 5.39
CA ALA A 32 -9.72 -1.09 5.29
C ALA A 32 -9.01 -0.19 4.28
N LEU A 33 -9.64 0.08 3.14
CA LEU A 33 -9.09 0.95 2.12
C LEU A 33 -8.83 2.35 2.64
N GLU A 34 -9.72 2.90 3.46
CA GLU A 34 -9.50 4.21 4.06
C GLU A 34 -8.19 4.25 4.84
N GLN A 35 -7.91 3.21 5.62
CA GLN A 35 -6.70 3.15 6.42
C GLN A 35 -5.46 2.97 5.54
N TYR A 36 -5.53 2.08 4.55
CA TYR A 36 -4.42 1.88 3.63
C TYR A 36 -4.09 3.15 2.86
N GLU A 37 -5.12 3.88 2.42
CA GLU A 37 -4.92 5.12 1.68
C GLU A 37 -4.31 6.21 2.56
N LYS A 38 -4.66 6.25 3.84
CA LYS A 38 -4.02 7.16 4.78
C LYS A 38 -2.52 6.86 4.90
N ALA A 39 -2.17 5.57 4.95
CA ALA A 39 -0.76 5.17 4.99
C ALA A 39 -0.05 5.61 3.70
N TRP A 40 -0.68 5.39 2.55
CA TRP A 40 -0.09 5.79 1.27
C TRP A 40 0.13 7.29 1.18
N ASN A 41 -0.87 8.06 1.61
CA ASN A 41 -0.85 9.51 1.45
C ASN A 41 0.19 10.22 2.30
N ILE A 42 0.60 9.62 3.41
CA ILE A 42 1.64 10.24 4.25
C ILE A 42 3.05 9.89 3.82
N LEU A 43 3.22 9.01 2.83
CA LEU A 43 4.55 8.71 2.30
C LEU A 43 5.14 9.95 1.64
N PRO A 44 6.43 10.24 1.90
CA PRO A 44 7.10 11.34 1.20
C PRO A 44 7.25 11.03 -0.29
N GLU A 45 7.30 12.08 -1.10
CA GLU A 45 7.58 11.91 -2.53
C GLU A 45 9.06 11.63 -2.74
N PRO A 46 9.43 10.81 -3.71
CA PRO A 46 8.57 10.04 -4.62
C PRO A 46 8.10 8.74 -3.97
N LYS A 47 6.78 8.58 -3.88
CA LYS A 47 6.18 7.46 -3.15
C LYS A 47 6.62 6.07 -3.64
N PRO A 48 6.69 5.81 -4.96
CA PRO A 48 7.03 4.45 -5.42
C PRO A 48 8.43 3.97 -5.06
N GLU A 49 9.33 4.88 -4.66
CA GLU A 49 10.69 4.50 -4.29
C GLU A 49 10.80 3.86 -2.92
N TRP A 50 9.78 3.99 -2.08
CA TRP A 50 9.84 3.46 -0.73
C TRP A 50 9.49 1.98 -0.71
N GLN A 51 10.23 1.20 0.09
CA GLN A 51 9.96 -0.21 0.24
C GLN A 51 8.53 -0.47 0.71
N VAL A 52 8.07 0.34 1.67
CA VAL A 52 6.71 0.18 2.20
C VAL A 52 5.64 0.49 1.16
N ALA A 53 5.96 1.27 0.11
CA ALA A 53 5.00 1.57 -0.94
C ALA A 53 4.56 0.31 -1.68
N ASN A 54 5.48 -0.62 -1.92
CA ASN A 54 5.13 -1.89 -2.52
C ASN A 54 4.14 -2.64 -1.64
N TRP A 55 4.39 -2.70 -0.36
CA TRP A 55 3.55 -3.38 0.61
C TRP A 55 2.16 -2.74 0.69
N ILE A 56 2.11 -1.41 0.82
CA ILE A 56 0.84 -0.69 0.92
C ILE A 56 0.01 -0.86 -0.35
N SER A 57 0.64 -0.71 -1.52
CA SER A 57 -0.08 -0.84 -2.79
C SER A 57 -0.62 -2.24 -2.99
N ALA A 58 0.11 -3.25 -2.56
CA ALA A 58 -0.35 -4.64 -2.64
C ALA A 58 -1.57 -4.87 -1.75
N ASN A 59 -1.58 -4.27 -0.56
CA ASN A 59 -2.74 -4.37 0.34
C ASN A 59 -3.96 -3.65 -0.25
N ILE A 60 -3.75 -2.48 -0.86
CA ILE A 60 -4.83 -1.74 -1.50
C ILE A 60 -5.39 -2.55 -2.67
N PHE A 61 -4.52 -3.12 -3.49
CA PHE A 61 -4.93 -4.00 -4.59
C PHE A 61 -5.82 -5.13 -4.07
N SER A 62 -5.37 -5.81 -3.03
CA SER A 62 -6.10 -6.94 -2.46
C SER A 62 -7.48 -6.53 -1.95
N ALA A 63 -7.56 -5.38 -1.28
CA ALA A 63 -8.82 -4.89 -0.73
C ALA A 63 -9.81 -4.52 -1.85
N TYR A 64 -9.34 -3.85 -2.90
CA TYR A 64 -10.21 -3.54 -4.03
C TYR A 64 -10.66 -4.81 -4.76
N PHE A 65 -9.76 -5.76 -4.91
CA PHE A 65 -10.08 -7.03 -5.53
C PHE A 65 -11.20 -7.75 -4.76
N ASP A 66 -11.06 -7.81 -3.45
CA ASP A 66 -12.05 -8.46 -2.58
C ASP A 66 -13.37 -7.70 -2.56
N LEU A 67 -13.31 -6.38 -2.72
CA LEU A 67 -14.50 -5.54 -2.81
C LEU A 67 -15.25 -5.72 -4.13
N GLY A 68 -14.56 -6.25 -5.15
CA GLY A 68 -15.14 -6.42 -6.47
C GLY A 68 -14.91 -5.24 -7.41
N ASP A 69 -14.13 -4.26 -6.98
CA ASP A 69 -13.77 -3.12 -7.82
C ASP A 69 -12.51 -3.44 -8.60
N TYR A 70 -12.69 -4.18 -9.69
CA TYR A 70 -11.56 -4.69 -10.47
C TYR A 70 -10.82 -3.60 -11.24
N ASN A 71 -11.50 -2.52 -11.60
CA ASN A 71 -10.84 -1.40 -12.27
C ASN A 71 -9.80 -0.74 -11.38
N GLU A 72 -10.16 -0.47 -10.12
CA GLU A 72 -9.22 0.09 -9.15
C GLU A 72 -8.17 -0.94 -8.76
N ALA A 73 -8.57 -2.20 -8.60
CA ALA A 73 -7.61 -3.27 -8.30
C ALA A 73 -6.54 -3.33 -9.37
N LYS A 74 -6.90 -3.21 -10.64
CA LYS A 74 -5.94 -3.23 -11.74
C LYS A 74 -4.93 -2.09 -11.62
N LYS A 75 -5.40 -0.88 -11.32
CA LYS A 75 -4.51 0.27 -11.15
C LYS A 75 -3.49 0.04 -10.05
N TRP A 76 -3.94 -0.47 -8.92
CA TRP A 76 -3.05 -0.70 -7.79
C TRP A 76 -2.15 -1.90 -7.99
N GLY A 77 -2.62 -2.90 -8.74
CA GLY A 77 -1.77 -4.02 -9.14
C GLY A 77 -0.62 -3.54 -10.02
N GLU A 78 -0.90 -2.64 -10.96
CA GLU A 78 0.13 -2.03 -11.79
C GLU A 78 1.09 -1.20 -10.95
N MET A 79 0.58 -0.45 -9.97
CA MET A 79 1.41 0.30 -9.04
C MET A 79 2.34 -0.62 -8.25
N THR A 80 1.84 -1.77 -7.80
CA THR A 80 2.64 -2.74 -7.09
C THR A 80 3.77 -3.26 -7.95
N LEU A 81 3.48 -3.58 -9.22
CA LEU A 81 4.49 -4.01 -10.16
C LEU A 81 5.51 -2.90 -10.42
N GLN A 82 5.06 -1.67 -10.51
CA GLN A 82 5.94 -0.53 -10.72
C GLN A 82 6.90 -0.34 -9.56
N THR A 83 6.44 -0.52 -8.32
CA THR A 83 7.31 -0.39 -7.16
C THR A 83 8.33 -1.52 -7.07
N ARG A 84 8.02 -2.68 -7.66
CA ARG A 84 8.96 -3.81 -7.73
C ARG A 84 9.87 -3.73 -8.96
N GLY A 85 9.46 -2.97 -9.96
CA GLY A 85 10.12 -2.97 -11.25
C GLY A 85 11.58 -2.59 -11.20
N SER A 86 11.94 -1.69 -10.30
CA SER A 86 13.33 -1.26 -10.16
C SER A 86 14.24 -2.39 -9.70
N GLU A 87 13.72 -3.36 -8.97
CA GLU A 87 14.50 -4.53 -8.56
C GLU A 87 14.69 -5.50 -9.71
N ILE A 88 13.66 -5.65 -10.53
CA ILE A 88 13.72 -6.54 -11.68
C ILE A 88 14.71 -6.01 -12.70
N ASP A 89 14.71 -4.70 -12.91
CA ASP A 89 15.58 -4.07 -13.91
C ASP A 89 17.05 -4.21 -13.59
N THR A 90 17.40 -4.47 -12.34
CA THR A 90 18.78 -4.67 -11.95
C THR A 90 19.27 -6.09 -12.16
N ALA A 91 18.34 -6.97 -12.43
CA ALA A 91 18.68 -8.36 -12.69
C ALA A 91 19.12 -8.53 -14.12
#